data_2beae9fad55467506d0f537d977b2fc0
#
_entry.id   2beae9fad55467506d0f537d977b2fc0
#
_cell.length_a   1.000
_cell.length_b   1.000
_cell.length_c   1.000
_cell.angle_alpha   90.00
_cell.angle_beta   90.00
_cell.angle_gamma   90.00
#
_symmetry.space_group_name_H-M   'P 1'
#
loop_
_entity.id
_entity.type
_entity.pdbx_description
1 polymer ?
#
loop_
_entity_poly.entity_id
_entity_poly.type
_entity_poly.pdbx_seq_one_letter_code
_entity_poly.pdbx_strand_id
1 'polypeptide(L)'
;MKKLKIGVIILVIILAMITVVGFLYNYFISPVSRESEKVVVEIKEGSISSIGDTLYNNGLIRNTFIFKVYVKINNINSLKASTYELDKNMKLKDIIKVLEEGNSYNPDEIIITFKEGLNVRKIAKIVEENTDNSYDDFMKL
;
A
#
# COMPACT_ATOMS: atom_id res chain seq x y z
N MET A 1 45.44 4.45 28.87
CA MET A 1 44.42 3.41 29.17
C MET A 1 43.02 3.96 29.44
N LYS A 2 42.81 5.01 30.26
CA LYS A 2 41.45 5.58 30.51
C LYS A 2 40.76 6.13 29.24
N LYS A 3 41.49 6.87 28.37
CA LYS A 3 40.93 7.43 27.13
C LYS A 3 40.47 6.35 26.14
N LEU A 4 41.20 5.22 26.05
CA LEU A 4 40.82 4.09 25.21
C LEU A 4 39.52 3.42 25.69
N LYS A 5 39.35 3.27 27.00
CA LYS A 5 38.11 2.70 27.60
C LYS A 5 36.90 3.60 27.34
N ILE A 6 37.05 4.92 27.43
CA ILE A 6 36.01 5.89 27.13
C ILE A 6 35.61 5.81 25.65
N GLY A 7 36.59 5.74 24.72
CA GLY A 7 36.29 5.58 23.28
C GLY A 7 35.50 4.32 22.97
N VAL A 8 35.84 3.19 23.62
CA VAL A 8 35.11 1.92 23.45
C VAL A 8 33.68 2.05 23.98
N ILE A 9 33.46 2.70 25.11
CA ILE A 9 32.12 2.91 25.67
C ILE A 9 31.26 3.75 24.73
N ILE A 10 31.82 4.84 24.20
CA ILE A 10 31.12 5.70 23.23
C ILE A 10 30.71 4.89 21.96
N LEU A 11 31.65 4.10 21.44
CA LEU A 11 31.40 3.25 20.27
C LEU A 11 30.24 2.27 20.52
N VAL A 12 30.22 1.62 21.68
CA VAL A 12 29.15 0.69 22.06
C VAL A 12 27.79 1.41 22.16
N ILE A 13 27.77 2.61 22.74
CA ILE A 13 26.53 3.42 22.85
C ILE A 13 26.01 3.80 21.45
N ILE A 14 26.91 4.23 20.54
CA ILE A 14 26.53 4.57 19.16
C ILE A 14 25.95 3.33 18.45
N LEU A 15 26.60 2.19 18.58
CA LEU A 15 26.13 0.94 17.98
C LEU A 15 24.76 0.52 18.52
N ALA A 16 24.55 0.64 19.84
CA ALA A 16 23.26 0.37 20.48
C ALA A 16 22.18 1.35 19.96
N MET A 17 22.48 2.63 19.82
CA MET A 17 21.55 3.61 19.23
C MET A 17 21.17 3.24 17.79
N ILE A 18 22.12 2.88 16.95
CA ILE A 18 21.85 2.50 15.56
C ILE A 18 20.93 1.27 15.50
N THR A 19 21.18 0.27 16.35
CA THR A 19 20.33 -0.95 16.39
C THR A 19 18.90 -0.63 16.85
N VAL A 20 18.73 0.23 17.85
CA VAL A 20 17.41 0.67 18.32
C VAL A 20 16.66 1.45 17.24
N VAL A 21 17.32 2.39 16.58
CA VAL A 21 16.71 3.16 15.47
C VAL A 21 16.30 2.24 14.33
N GLY A 22 17.15 1.28 13.95
CA GLY A 22 16.83 0.29 12.91
C GLY A 22 15.64 -0.58 13.30
N PHE A 23 15.55 -1.01 14.55
CA PHE A 23 14.42 -1.79 15.04
C PHE A 23 13.10 -0.98 15.02
N LEU A 24 13.12 0.26 15.50
CA LEU A 24 11.97 1.17 15.48
C LEU A 24 11.52 1.45 14.05
N TYR A 25 12.46 1.73 13.14
CA TYR A 25 12.14 1.94 11.73
C TYR A 25 11.42 0.73 11.13
N ASN A 26 11.97 -0.49 11.32
CA ASN A 26 11.32 -1.72 10.85
C ASN A 26 9.93 -1.93 11.45
N TYR A 27 9.74 -1.60 12.72
CA TYR A 27 8.43 -1.67 13.37
C TYR A 27 7.41 -0.75 12.70
N PHE A 28 7.79 0.49 12.40
CA PHE A 28 6.87 1.47 11.83
C PHE A 28 6.54 1.25 10.35
N ILE A 29 7.42 0.60 9.57
CA ILE A 29 7.14 0.24 8.18
C ILE A 29 6.42 -1.12 8.03
N SER A 30 6.30 -1.86 9.12
CA SER A 30 5.57 -3.14 9.17
C SER A 30 4.06 -2.93 9.13
N PRO A 31 3.26 -3.93 8.73
CA PRO A 31 1.81 -3.87 8.73
C PRO A 31 1.23 -3.42 10.07
N VAL A 32 0.12 -2.69 10.05
CA VAL A 32 -0.61 -2.30 11.26
C VAL A 32 -1.27 -3.51 11.91
N SER A 33 -1.85 -4.39 11.11
CA SER A 33 -2.47 -5.65 11.52
C SER A 33 -1.73 -6.85 10.94
N ARG A 34 -1.87 -8.01 11.58
CA ARG A 34 -1.47 -9.31 11.02
C ARG A 34 -2.61 -9.98 10.26
N GLU A 35 -3.84 -9.64 10.61
CA GLU A 35 -5.05 -10.11 9.95
C GLU A 35 -5.38 -9.20 8.77
N SER A 36 -5.92 -9.80 7.71
CA SER A 36 -6.42 -9.06 6.55
C SER A 36 -7.68 -8.31 6.93
N GLU A 37 -7.64 -7.00 6.81
CA GLU A 37 -8.78 -6.11 7.00
C GLU A 37 -8.71 -5.03 5.92
N LYS A 38 -9.57 -5.17 4.93
CA LYS A 38 -9.65 -4.24 3.80
C LYS A 38 -10.35 -2.95 4.19
N VAL A 39 -9.78 -1.84 3.80
CA VAL A 39 -10.29 -0.49 4.03
C VAL A 39 -10.33 0.25 2.72
N VAL A 40 -11.49 0.77 2.36
CA VAL A 40 -11.64 1.69 1.22
C VAL A 40 -11.32 3.09 1.69
N VAL A 41 -10.35 3.73 1.07
CA VAL A 41 -9.87 5.06 1.42
C VAL A 41 -9.76 5.96 0.19
N GLU A 42 -10.31 7.17 0.28
CA GLU A 42 -10.15 8.21 -0.73
C GLU A 42 -8.90 9.03 -0.42
N ILE A 43 -7.94 9.01 -1.33
CA ILE A 43 -6.74 9.84 -1.32
C ILE A 43 -6.97 11.02 -2.25
N LYS A 44 -7.06 12.22 -1.65
CA LYS A 44 -7.23 13.47 -2.39
C LYS A 44 -5.90 14.02 -2.85
N GLU A 45 -5.93 14.83 -3.92
CA GLU A 45 -4.77 15.61 -4.30
C GLU A 45 -4.32 16.50 -3.14
N GLY A 46 -3.03 16.49 -2.85
CA GLY A 46 -2.51 17.23 -1.72
C GLY A 46 -1.04 16.95 -1.42
N SER A 47 -0.60 17.44 -0.29
CA SER A 47 0.77 17.23 0.18
C SER A 47 0.99 15.80 0.67
N ILE A 48 2.25 15.35 0.65
CA ILE A 48 2.65 14.07 1.26
C ILE A 48 2.19 13.97 2.72
N SER A 49 2.17 15.10 3.45
CA SER A 49 1.66 15.15 4.82
C SER A 49 0.17 14.81 4.88
N SER A 50 -0.64 15.43 4.03
CA SER A 50 -2.09 15.19 3.97
C SER A 50 -2.41 13.74 3.62
N ILE A 51 -1.68 13.15 2.67
CA ILE A 51 -1.83 11.73 2.30
C ILE A 51 -1.47 10.84 3.50
N GLY A 52 -0.34 11.12 4.17
CA GLY A 52 0.08 10.40 5.35
C GLY A 52 -0.92 10.49 6.50
N ASP A 53 -1.51 11.65 6.73
CA ASP A 53 -2.55 11.84 7.77
C ASP A 53 -3.83 11.04 7.42
N THR A 54 -4.23 11.02 6.14
CA THR A 54 -5.35 10.21 5.66
C THR A 54 -5.11 8.72 5.89
N LEU A 55 -3.94 8.21 5.51
CA LEU A 55 -3.58 6.80 5.73
C LEU A 55 -3.52 6.43 7.22
N TYR A 56 -2.97 7.32 8.05
CA TYR A 56 -2.88 7.12 9.49
C TYR A 56 -4.27 7.09 10.15
N ASN A 57 -5.14 8.04 9.80
CA ASN A 57 -6.49 8.14 10.35
C ASN A 57 -7.38 6.93 9.99
N ASN A 58 -7.09 6.29 8.85
CA ASN A 58 -7.75 5.05 8.43
C ASN A 58 -7.05 3.78 8.96
N GLY A 59 -6.03 3.91 9.80
CA GLY A 59 -5.32 2.79 10.42
C GLY A 59 -4.52 1.94 9.44
N LEU A 60 -4.07 2.52 8.32
CA LEU A 60 -3.30 1.84 7.29
C LEU A 60 -1.79 1.94 7.50
N ILE A 61 -1.34 2.95 8.24
CA ILE A 61 0.06 3.14 8.62
C ILE A 61 0.17 3.44 10.11
N ARG A 62 1.33 3.16 10.70
CA ARG A 62 1.57 3.34 12.13
C ARG A 62 2.01 4.75 12.51
N ASN A 63 2.59 5.50 11.58
CA ASN A 63 3.16 6.81 11.87
C ASN A 63 3.33 7.66 10.61
N THR A 64 2.76 8.86 10.62
CA THR A 64 2.83 9.83 9.50
C THR A 64 4.25 10.35 9.26
N PHE A 65 5.04 10.55 10.32
CA PHE A 65 6.40 11.05 10.18
C PHE A 65 7.28 10.01 9.45
N ILE A 66 7.19 8.74 9.84
CA ILE A 66 7.94 7.65 9.19
C ILE A 66 7.50 7.48 7.73
N PHE A 67 6.21 7.63 7.43
CA PHE A 67 5.71 7.67 6.05
C PHE A 67 6.41 8.76 5.23
N LYS A 68 6.46 10.00 5.75
CA LYS A 68 7.14 11.13 5.08
C LYS A 68 8.63 10.88 4.89
N VAL A 69 9.30 10.34 5.89
CA VAL A 69 10.72 9.97 5.82
C VAL A 69 10.93 8.90 4.76
N TYR A 70 10.08 7.88 4.72
CA TYR A 70 10.14 6.80 3.74
C TYR A 70 10.00 7.32 2.31
N VAL A 71 8.97 8.13 2.05
CA VAL A 71 8.72 8.76 0.75
C VAL A 71 9.92 9.59 0.30
N LYS A 72 10.50 10.39 1.20
CA LYS A 72 11.64 11.24 0.91
C LYS A 72 12.92 10.45 0.61
N ILE A 73 13.25 9.43 1.41
CA ILE A 73 14.46 8.63 1.24
C ILE A 73 14.42 7.82 -0.06
N ASN A 74 13.24 7.32 -0.44
CA ASN A 74 13.05 6.54 -1.66
C ASN A 74 12.79 7.40 -2.91
N ASN A 75 12.86 8.74 -2.80
CA ASN A 75 12.63 9.69 -3.90
C ASN A 75 11.29 9.47 -4.60
N ILE A 76 10.25 9.16 -3.84
CA ILE A 76 8.90 8.96 -4.37
C ILE A 76 8.29 10.34 -4.66
N ASN A 77 8.07 10.63 -5.95
CA ASN A 77 7.69 11.96 -6.40
C ASN A 77 6.20 12.09 -6.72
N SER A 78 5.49 10.97 -6.90
CA SER A 78 4.10 10.99 -7.31
C SER A 78 3.30 9.90 -6.61
N LEU A 79 2.37 10.34 -5.77
CA LEU A 79 1.31 9.50 -5.21
C LEU A 79 0.00 9.98 -5.85
N LYS A 80 -0.69 9.08 -6.53
CA LYS A 80 -1.88 9.45 -7.31
C LYS A 80 -3.10 9.56 -6.39
N ALA A 81 -3.90 10.59 -6.64
CA ALA A 81 -5.18 10.79 -5.97
C ALA A 81 -6.21 9.86 -6.60
N SER A 82 -6.86 9.04 -5.79
CA SER A 82 -7.96 8.16 -6.17
C SER A 82 -8.57 7.49 -4.94
N THR A 83 -9.61 6.69 -5.15
CA THR A 83 -10.10 5.76 -4.13
C THR A 83 -9.38 4.43 -4.26
N TYR A 84 -8.91 3.90 -3.13
CA TYR A 84 -8.15 2.65 -3.07
C TYR A 84 -8.77 1.68 -2.06
N GLU A 85 -8.77 0.40 -2.38
CA GLU A 85 -8.99 -0.66 -1.40
C GLU A 85 -7.63 -1.13 -0.90
N LEU A 86 -7.28 -0.80 0.35
CA LEU A 86 -6.01 -1.15 0.98
C LEU A 86 -6.26 -2.09 2.15
N ASP A 87 -5.29 -2.92 2.48
CA ASP A 87 -5.39 -3.87 3.58
C ASP A 87 -4.46 -3.45 4.74
N LYS A 88 -4.94 -3.53 5.98
CA LYS A 88 -4.16 -3.23 7.19
C LYS A 88 -2.97 -4.18 7.39
N ASN A 89 -2.96 -5.32 6.71
CA ASN A 89 -1.82 -6.24 6.72
C ASN A 89 -0.76 -5.91 5.65
N MET A 90 -0.95 -4.87 4.84
CA MET A 90 0.06 -4.41 3.89
C MET A 90 1.21 -3.70 4.60
N LYS A 91 2.43 -3.91 4.09
CA LYS A 91 3.59 -3.11 4.51
C LYS A 91 3.50 -1.70 3.92
N LEU A 92 4.12 -0.75 4.59
CA LEU A 92 4.16 0.64 4.10
C LEU A 92 4.62 0.75 2.63
N LYS A 93 5.65 -0.02 2.24
CA LYS A 93 6.14 -0.05 0.86
C LYS A 93 5.09 -0.51 -0.16
N ASP A 94 4.27 -1.48 0.22
CA ASP A 94 3.26 -2.07 -0.68
C ASP A 94 2.08 -1.09 -0.84
N ILE A 95 1.68 -0.41 0.24
CA ILE A 95 0.70 0.69 0.19
C ILE A 95 1.19 1.80 -0.75
N ILE A 96 2.42 2.25 -0.57
CA ILE A 96 2.99 3.32 -1.40
C ILE A 96 3.04 2.90 -2.88
N LYS A 97 3.42 1.65 -3.17
CA LYS A 97 3.43 1.12 -4.53
C LYS A 97 2.05 1.19 -5.19
N VAL A 98 0.99 0.82 -4.49
CA VAL A 98 -0.40 0.94 -4.99
C VAL A 98 -0.73 2.39 -5.32
N LEU A 99 -0.34 3.35 -4.45
CA LEU A 99 -0.57 4.77 -4.68
C LEU A 99 0.24 5.34 -5.85
N GLU A 100 1.47 4.85 -6.09
CA GLU A 100 2.30 5.23 -7.24
C GLU A 100 1.71 4.70 -8.55
N GLU A 101 1.28 3.44 -8.57
CA GLU A 101 0.64 2.80 -9.74
C GLU A 101 -0.71 3.44 -10.06
N GLY A 102 -1.45 3.89 -9.05
CA GLY A 102 -2.74 4.54 -9.19
C GLY A 102 -3.84 3.56 -9.58
N ASN A 103 -3.71 2.30 -9.18
CA ASN A 103 -4.74 1.27 -9.37
C ASN A 103 -5.93 1.60 -8.44
N SER A 104 -6.88 2.38 -8.97
CA SER A 104 -8.06 2.83 -8.25
C SER A 104 -9.00 1.66 -7.97
N TYR A 105 -9.62 1.70 -6.80
CA TYR A 105 -10.74 0.83 -6.48
C TYR A 105 -12.03 1.41 -7.07
N ASN A 106 -12.69 0.62 -7.89
CA ASN A 106 -14.03 0.91 -8.37
C ASN A 106 -14.95 -0.25 -7.90
N PRO A 107 -15.91 -0.02 -7.01
CA PRO A 107 -16.80 -1.06 -6.53
C PRO A 107 -17.67 -1.67 -7.64
N ASP A 108 -17.87 -0.93 -8.73
CA ASP A 108 -18.64 -1.37 -9.89
C ASP A 108 -17.79 -2.06 -10.97
N GLU A 109 -16.46 -2.13 -10.76
CA GLU A 109 -15.55 -2.79 -11.68
C GLU A 109 -15.42 -4.27 -11.36
N ILE A 110 -15.88 -5.11 -12.27
CA ILE A 110 -15.74 -6.56 -12.21
C ILE A 110 -14.60 -6.98 -13.14
N ILE A 111 -13.53 -7.52 -12.57
CA ILE A 111 -12.40 -8.05 -13.35
C ILE A 111 -12.66 -9.50 -13.71
N ILE A 112 -12.96 -9.76 -14.98
CA ILE A 112 -13.13 -11.11 -15.51
C ILE A 112 -11.88 -11.52 -16.28
N THR A 113 -11.24 -12.60 -15.85
CA THR A 113 -10.08 -13.15 -16.54
C THR A 113 -10.52 -14.23 -17.53
N PHE A 114 -10.33 -13.99 -18.81
CA PHE A 114 -10.61 -14.95 -19.86
C PHE A 114 -9.37 -15.79 -20.17
N LYS A 115 -9.52 -17.11 -20.21
CA LYS A 115 -8.46 -18.01 -20.69
C LYS A 115 -8.32 -17.88 -22.21
N GLU A 116 -7.10 -17.99 -22.70
CA GLU A 116 -6.84 -18.00 -24.14
C GLU A 116 -7.61 -19.13 -24.85
N GLY A 117 -8.07 -18.86 -26.08
CA GLY A 117 -8.80 -19.84 -26.90
C GLY A 117 -10.30 -19.97 -26.62
N LEU A 118 -10.88 -19.07 -25.83
CA LEU A 118 -12.33 -19.00 -25.65
C LEU A 118 -13.01 -18.42 -26.90
N ASN A 119 -14.11 -19.03 -27.32
CA ASN A 119 -14.96 -18.44 -28.34
C ASN A 119 -15.96 -17.44 -27.72
N VAL A 120 -16.53 -16.57 -28.56
CA VAL A 120 -17.46 -15.49 -28.14
C VAL A 120 -18.61 -16.00 -27.28
N ARG A 121 -19.19 -17.18 -27.62
CA ARG A 121 -20.28 -17.76 -26.85
C ARG A 121 -19.91 -18.16 -25.43
N LYS A 122 -18.67 -18.65 -25.22
CA LYS A 122 -18.15 -18.97 -23.89
C LYS A 122 -17.85 -17.70 -23.10
N ILE A 123 -17.33 -16.66 -23.78
CA ILE A 123 -17.10 -15.35 -23.18
C ILE A 123 -18.43 -14.75 -22.71
N ALA A 124 -19.47 -14.75 -23.56
CA ALA A 124 -20.81 -14.25 -23.22
C ALA A 124 -21.39 -14.94 -21.97
N LYS A 125 -21.24 -16.26 -21.84
CA LYS A 125 -21.69 -17.00 -20.64
C LYS A 125 -20.90 -16.60 -19.39
N ILE A 126 -19.59 -16.43 -19.49
CA ILE A 126 -18.77 -15.99 -18.35
C ILE A 126 -19.17 -14.57 -17.92
N VAL A 127 -19.49 -13.69 -18.86
CA VAL A 127 -19.98 -12.34 -18.57
C VAL A 127 -21.31 -12.40 -17.85
N GLU A 128 -22.28 -13.19 -18.36
CA GLU A 128 -23.59 -13.39 -17.73
C GLU A 128 -23.49 -13.95 -16.29
N GLU A 129 -22.58 -14.90 -16.05
CA GLU A 129 -22.36 -15.50 -14.72
C GLU A 129 -21.72 -14.54 -13.70
N ASN A 130 -21.02 -13.51 -14.18
CA ASN A 130 -20.24 -12.61 -13.32
C ASN A 130 -20.70 -11.15 -13.33
N THR A 131 -21.71 -10.80 -14.13
CA THR A 131 -22.25 -9.44 -14.25
C THR A 131 -23.77 -9.48 -14.35
N ASP A 132 -24.41 -8.32 -14.29
CA ASP A 132 -25.85 -8.15 -14.53
C ASP A 132 -26.22 -8.13 -16.02
N ASN A 133 -25.25 -8.31 -16.91
CA ASN A 133 -25.48 -8.35 -18.35
C ASN A 133 -25.94 -9.75 -18.78
N SER A 134 -26.98 -9.83 -19.58
CA SER A 134 -27.46 -11.10 -20.12
C SER A 134 -26.61 -11.58 -21.31
N TYR A 135 -26.59 -12.90 -21.54
CA TYR A 135 -25.97 -13.52 -22.72
C TYR A 135 -26.46 -12.89 -24.02
N ASP A 136 -27.79 -12.68 -24.13
CA ASP A 136 -28.40 -12.15 -25.34
C ASP A 136 -28.01 -10.69 -25.61
N ASP A 137 -27.86 -9.88 -24.60
CA ASP A 137 -27.43 -8.50 -24.74
C ASP A 137 -25.95 -8.42 -25.17
N PHE A 138 -25.09 -9.28 -24.63
CA PHE A 138 -23.70 -9.38 -25.04
C PHE A 138 -23.52 -9.86 -26.49
N MET A 139 -24.42 -10.76 -26.99
CA MET A 139 -24.34 -11.31 -28.32
C MET A 139 -24.92 -10.39 -29.40
N LYS A 140 -25.58 -9.28 -29.03
CA LYS A 140 -26.09 -8.25 -29.96
C LYS A 140 -25.09 -7.16 -30.29
N LEU A 141 -23.97 -7.11 -29.54
CA LEU A 141 -22.87 -6.17 -29.80
C LEU A 141 -22.03 -6.61 -31.00
#